data_dd698852148fabaded25e1ca1aacff9b
#
_entry.id   dd698852148fabaded25e1ca1aacff9b
#
_cell.length_a   1.000
_cell.length_b   1.000
_cell.length_c   1.000
_cell.angle_alpha   90.00
_cell.angle_beta   90.00
_cell.angle_gamma   90.00
#
_symmetry.space_group_name_H-M   'P 1'
#
loop_
_entity.id
_entity.type
_entity.pdbx_description
1 polymer ?
#
loop_
_entity_poly.entity_id
_entity_poly.type
_entity_poly.pdbx_seq_one_letter_code
_entity_poly.pdbx_strand_id
1 'polypeptide(L)'
;PSNTTRLGELASNYPAYSAGLKQGDIVEQVNGKSVTTWKEMTKEIVGSNGSELTLKVSRDGSQQEIKVTPKEEVTVEKGKEVKTYKLGIDRAYEKDLAGSIKSGFEQTLYYGTTIFMGIINLFASLFSGGFSLNQLGGPVAIYEMSSAAAQSGLITTLKWTGILSVNLGLMNLIPIPVLDGGRIIFVIYEAIFKKPINKKAQYYLTVAFGLLMVALMLAVTWNDIQRLF
;
A
#
# COMPACT_ATOMS: atom_id res chain seq x y z
N PRO A 1 3.94 -15.41 4.54
CA PRO A 1 5.38 -15.29 4.26
C PRO A 1 6.16 -16.13 5.27
N SER A 2 7.11 -16.94 4.79
CA SER A 2 7.96 -17.72 5.69
C SER A 2 8.80 -16.77 6.55
N ASN A 3 9.07 -17.13 7.80
CA ASN A 3 9.94 -16.31 8.66
C ASN A 3 11.44 -16.57 8.39
N THR A 4 11.76 -17.23 7.28
CA THR A 4 13.11 -17.53 6.83
C THR A 4 13.73 -16.36 6.08
N THR A 5 15.04 -16.39 5.89
CA THR A 5 15.81 -15.41 5.11
C THR A 5 15.83 -15.69 3.60
N ARG A 6 14.90 -16.55 3.11
CA ARG A 6 14.78 -16.87 1.69
C ARG A 6 14.26 -15.66 0.92
N LEU A 7 14.96 -15.29 -0.15
CA LEU A 7 14.61 -14.17 -1.01
C LEU A 7 13.48 -14.54 -1.96
N GLY A 8 12.49 -13.65 -2.04
CA GLY A 8 11.41 -13.69 -3.00
C GLY A 8 11.76 -12.95 -4.28
N GLU A 9 10.83 -12.13 -4.76
CA GLU A 9 11.04 -11.30 -5.95
C GLU A 9 12.06 -10.19 -5.67
N LEU A 10 12.90 -9.87 -6.67
CA LEU A 10 13.86 -8.78 -6.60
C LEU A 10 13.43 -7.67 -7.55
N ALA A 11 13.38 -6.46 -7.03
CA ALA A 11 13.09 -5.28 -7.84
C ALA A 11 14.30 -4.91 -8.72
N SER A 12 14.09 -4.86 -10.03
CA SER A 12 15.15 -4.66 -11.02
C SER A 12 15.89 -3.31 -10.91
N ASN A 13 15.24 -2.31 -10.31
CA ASN A 13 15.79 -0.96 -10.08
C ASN A 13 16.50 -0.80 -8.72
N TYR A 14 16.75 -1.92 -8.03
CA TYR A 14 17.42 -1.94 -6.73
C TYR A 14 18.75 -2.70 -6.73
N PRO A 15 19.63 -2.39 -5.76
CA PRO A 15 20.99 -2.93 -5.71
C PRO A 15 21.11 -4.45 -5.66
N ALA A 16 20.14 -5.13 -5.02
CA ALA A 16 20.15 -6.60 -4.92
C ALA A 16 20.19 -7.28 -6.28
N TYR A 17 19.37 -6.77 -7.23
CA TYR A 17 19.33 -7.31 -8.58
C TYR A 17 20.66 -7.12 -9.32
N SER A 18 21.23 -5.92 -9.25
CA SER A 18 22.52 -5.60 -9.91
C SER A 18 23.71 -6.32 -9.27
N ALA A 19 23.64 -6.64 -7.97
CA ALA A 19 24.66 -7.40 -7.26
C ALA A 19 24.64 -8.90 -7.58
N GLY A 20 23.63 -9.39 -8.33
CA GLY A 20 23.52 -10.78 -8.73
C GLY A 20 22.85 -11.69 -7.70
N LEU A 21 22.13 -11.14 -6.72
CA LEU A 21 21.18 -11.89 -5.90
C LEU A 21 20.07 -12.45 -6.80
N LYS A 22 19.53 -13.61 -6.41
CA LYS A 22 18.46 -14.27 -7.17
C LYS A 22 17.31 -14.68 -6.26
N GLN A 23 16.14 -14.78 -6.85
CA GLN A 23 14.99 -15.36 -6.17
C GLN A 23 15.29 -16.79 -5.73
N GLY A 24 14.98 -17.11 -4.49
CA GLY A 24 15.24 -18.42 -3.90
C GLY A 24 16.52 -18.49 -3.09
N ASP A 25 17.45 -17.53 -3.19
CA ASP A 25 18.63 -17.46 -2.33
C ASP A 25 18.21 -17.42 -0.87
N ILE A 26 18.96 -18.09 0.00
CA ILE A 26 18.80 -18.03 1.46
C ILE A 26 19.99 -17.26 2.03
N VAL A 27 19.73 -16.11 2.63
CA VAL A 27 20.77 -15.32 3.31
C VAL A 27 21.08 -15.97 4.66
N GLU A 28 22.31 -16.43 4.83
CA GLU A 28 22.78 -17.06 6.06
C GLU A 28 23.51 -16.08 6.97
N GLN A 29 24.24 -15.13 6.38
CA GLN A 29 25.00 -14.13 7.12
C GLN A 29 24.95 -12.76 6.45
N VAL A 30 25.01 -11.71 7.27
CA VAL A 30 25.21 -10.31 6.86
C VAL A 30 26.46 -9.80 7.59
N ASN A 31 27.52 -9.42 6.87
CA ASN A 31 28.81 -9.01 7.41
C ASN A 31 29.38 -10.01 8.45
N GLY A 32 29.29 -11.30 8.15
CA GLY A 32 29.75 -12.39 9.05
C GLY A 32 28.83 -12.70 10.22
N LYS A 33 27.77 -11.93 10.44
CA LYS A 33 26.80 -12.17 11.49
C LYS A 33 25.68 -13.08 10.97
N SER A 34 25.45 -14.22 11.64
CA SER A 34 24.39 -15.18 11.31
C SER A 34 23.01 -14.55 11.46
N VAL A 35 22.15 -14.77 10.48
CA VAL A 35 20.74 -14.35 10.47
C VAL A 35 19.86 -15.55 10.12
N THR A 36 18.82 -15.76 10.90
CA THR A 36 17.89 -16.88 10.74
C THR A 36 16.48 -16.43 10.40
N THR A 37 16.15 -15.19 10.72
CA THR A 37 14.84 -14.60 10.47
C THR A 37 14.93 -13.40 9.57
N TRP A 38 13.83 -13.13 8.84
CA TRP A 38 13.72 -11.93 8.01
C TRP A 38 13.93 -10.65 8.81
N LYS A 39 13.42 -10.60 10.04
CA LYS A 39 13.55 -9.45 10.92
C LYS A 39 15.02 -9.18 11.32
N GLU A 40 15.79 -10.22 11.61
CA GLU A 40 17.22 -10.09 11.90
C GLU A 40 17.96 -9.56 10.68
N MET A 41 17.74 -10.19 9.52
CA MET A 41 18.37 -9.75 8.26
C MET A 41 18.07 -8.28 7.94
N THR A 42 16.81 -7.86 8.00
CA THR A 42 16.44 -6.48 7.71
C THR A 42 17.01 -5.49 8.72
N LYS A 43 17.12 -5.87 10.00
CA LYS A 43 17.77 -5.05 11.03
C LYS A 43 19.24 -4.80 10.72
N GLU A 44 19.98 -5.82 10.29
CA GLU A 44 21.40 -5.67 9.93
C GLU A 44 21.55 -4.83 8.64
N ILE A 45 20.67 -5.01 7.66
CA ILE A 45 20.68 -4.21 6.41
C ILE A 45 20.45 -2.73 6.72
N VAL A 46 19.43 -2.40 7.47
CA VAL A 46 19.11 -1.00 7.85
C VAL A 46 20.21 -0.43 8.76
N GLY A 47 20.72 -1.23 9.67
CA GLY A 47 21.81 -0.83 10.59
C GLY A 47 23.14 -0.56 9.92
N SER A 48 23.33 -0.93 8.65
CA SER A 48 24.54 -0.62 7.88
C SER A 48 24.68 0.85 7.51
N ASN A 49 23.59 1.63 7.63
CA ASN A 49 23.55 3.05 7.26
C ASN A 49 24.07 3.32 5.83
N GLY A 50 23.77 2.40 4.90
CA GLY A 50 24.16 2.52 3.49
C GLY A 50 25.59 2.05 3.19
N SER A 51 26.33 1.52 4.15
CA SER A 51 27.63 0.91 3.91
C SER A 51 27.51 -0.39 3.10
N GLU A 52 28.56 -0.73 2.35
CA GLU A 52 28.62 -2.00 1.61
C GLU A 52 28.46 -3.18 2.58
N LEU A 53 27.61 -4.13 2.22
CA LEU A 53 27.33 -5.35 2.94
C LEU A 53 27.89 -6.56 2.21
N THR A 54 28.49 -7.49 2.94
CA THR A 54 28.83 -8.82 2.44
C THR A 54 27.76 -9.79 2.91
N LEU A 55 26.97 -10.30 1.96
CA LEU A 55 25.94 -11.30 2.20
C LEU A 55 26.48 -12.67 1.87
N LYS A 56 26.44 -13.60 2.83
CA LYS A 56 26.69 -15.01 2.57
C LYS A 56 25.34 -15.67 2.30
N VAL A 57 25.17 -16.16 1.07
CA VAL A 57 23.92 -16.76 0.60
C VAL A 57 24.12 -18.22 0.22
N SER A 58 23.12 -19.05 0.49
CA SER A 58 23.03 -20.41 -0.01
C SER A 58 22.12 -20.41 -1.25
N ARG A 59 22.68 -20.85 -2.39
CA ARG A 59 22.00 -21.00 -3.68
C ARG A 59 22.20 -22.42 -4.18
N ASP A 60 21.11 -23.16 -4.35
CA ASP A 60 21.12 -24.55 -4.83
C ASP A 60 22.14 -25.47 -4.07
N GLY A 61 22.25 -25.25 -2.76
CA GLY A 61 23.18 -25.99 -1.88
C GLY A 61 24.62 -25.47 -1.89
N SER A 62 24.96 -24.48 -2.74
CA SER A 62 26.28 -23.87 -2.80
C SER A 62 26.29 -22.53 -2.05
N GLN A 63 27.34 -22.28 -1.26
CA GLN A 63 27.50 -20.99 -0.58
C GLN A 63 28.22 -19.98 -1.48
N GLN A 64 27.71 -18.77 -1.52
CA GLN A 64 28.31 -17.66 -2.28
C GLN A 64 28.36 -16.41 -1.40
N GLU A 65 29.39 -15.60 -1.58
CA GLU A 65 29.47 -14.27 -0.98
C GLU A 65 29.17 -13.22 -2.03
N ILE A 66 28.20 -12.35 -1.73
CA ILE A 66 27.75 -11.29 -2.63
C ILE A 66 27.85 -9.96 -1.88
N LYS A 67 28.55 -9.02 -2.49
CA LYS A 67 28.67 -7.65 -1.98
C LYS A 67 27.59 -6.78 -2.56
N VAL A 68 26.92 -6.00 -1.72
CA VAL A 68 25.83 -5.13 -2.12
C VAL A 68 25.76 -3.90 -1.23
N THR A 69 25.57 -2.72 -1.84
CA THR A 69 25.40 -1.47 -1.12
C THR A 69 23.91 -1.09 -1.12
N PRO A 70 23.26 -0.98 0.06
CA PRO A 70 21.87 -0.59 0.13
C PRO A 70 21.61 0.81 -0.44
N LYS A 71 20.48 0.99 -1.10
CA LYS A 71 20.04 2.29 -1.60
C LYS A 71 19.37 3.08 -0.47
N GLU A 72 19.81 4.32 -0.27
CA GLU A 72 19.13 5.24 0.65
C GLU A 72 17.79 5.69 0.06
N GLU A 73 16.75 5.64 0.86
CA GLU A 73 15.43 6.21 0.58
C GLU A 73 15.00 7.08 1.74
N VAL A 74 14.45 8.24 1.41
CA VAL A 74 13.86 9.15 2.39
C VAL A 74 12.36 8.92 2.40
N THR A 75 11.84 8.52 3.55
CA THR A 75 10.39 8.36 3.77
C THR A 75 9.93 9.36 4.82
N VAL A 76 8.69 9.85 4.72
CA VAL A 76 8.12 10.75 5.73
C VAL A 76 7.28 9.92 6.70
N GLU A 77 7.76 9.75 7.93
CA GLU A 77 7.00 9.13 9.01
C GLU A 77 6.63 10.18 10.07
N LYS A 78 5.33 10.28 10.36
CA LYS A 78 4.79 11.24 11.35
C LYS A 78 5.25 12.67 11.13
N GLY A 79 5.38 13.10 9.86
CA GLY A 79 5.81 14.45 9.49
C GLY A 79 7.32 14.72 9.63
N LYS A 80 8.13 13.68 9.82
CA LYS A 80 9.59 13.77 9.85
C LYS A 80 10.18 12.92 8.72
N GLU A 81 11.21 13.45 8.07
CA GLU A 81 12.00 12.67 7.12
C GLU A 81 12.80 11.60 7.86
N VAL A 82 12.59 10.35 7.48
CA VAL A 82 13.32 9.19 7.99
C VAL A 82 14.08 8.57 6.84
N LYS A 83 15.40 8.48 6.99
CA LYS A 83 16.26 7.75 6.05
C LYS A 83 16.15 6.26 6.31
N THR A 84 15.87 5.50 5.28
CA THR A 84 15.87 4.03 5.33
C THR A 84 16.77 3.49 4.23
N TYR A 85 17.26 2.27 4.41
CA TYR A 85 18.20 1.64 3.48
C TYR A 85 17.61 0.33 2.97
N LYS A 86 17.49 0.20 1.65
CA LYS A 86 16.81 -0.93 1.02
C LYS A 86 17.69 -1.62 -0.02
N LEU A 87 17.55 -2.93 -0.12
CA LEU A 87 18.17 -3.76 -1.15
C LEU A 87 17.23 -4.06 -2.32
N GLY A 88 15.90 -3.87 -2.13
CA GLY A 88 14.89 -4.19 -3.13
C GLY A 88 14.62 -5.69 -3.22
N ILE A 89 14.53 -6.35 -2.08
CA ILE A 89 14.23 -7.78 -1.96
C ILE A 89 12.91 -7.98 -1.21
N ASP A 90 12.07 -8.84 -1.73
CA ASP A 90 10.88 -9.29 -1.04
C ASP A 90 11.14 -10.63 -0.33
N ARG A 91 10.26 -10.94 0.62
CA ARG A 91 10.26 -12.21 1.32
C ARG A 91 9.73 -13.32 0.41
N ALA A 92 10.37 -14.50 0.41
CA ALA A 92 9.78 -15.63 -0.30
C ALA A 92 8.44 -16.05 0.31
N TYR A 93 7.52 -16.41 -0.55
CA TYR A 93 6.25 -17.00 -0.14
C TYR A 93 6.38 -18.52 -0.14
N GLU A 94 6.01 -19.17 0.96
CA GLU A 94 5.82 -20.62 0.96
C GLU A 94 4.60 -20.98 0.12
N LYS A 95 4.72 -22.07 -0.64
CA LYS A 95 3.61 -22.60 -1.45
C LYS A 95 2.62 -23.35 -0.54
N ASP A 96 2.08 -22.66 0.45
CA ASP A 96 0.99 -23.15 1.28
C ASP A 96 -0.31 -22.41 0.91
N LEU A 97 -1.21 -23.11 0.23
CA LEU A 97 -2.46 -22.56 -0.25
C LEU A 97 -3.34 -22.09 0.94
N ALA A 98 -3.44 -22.89 2.00
CA ALA A 98 -4.26 -22.56 3.15
C ALA A 98 -3.71 -21.34 3.92
N GLY A 99 -2.41 -21.30 4.15
CA GLY A 99 -1.72 -20.15 4.75
C GLY A 99 -1.79 -18.91 3.87
N SER A 100 -1.75 -19.06 2.53
CA SER A 100 -1.90 -17.94 1.60
C SER A 100 -3.30 -17.34 1.65
N ILE A 101 -4.35 -18.17 1.69
CA ILE A 101 -5.74 -17.70 1.82
C ILE A 101 -5.93 -16.98 3.15
N LYS A 102 -5.47 -17.59 4.27
CA LYS A 102 -5.54 -16.97 5.59
C LYS A 102 -4.81 -15.61 5.62
N SER A 103 -3.59 -15.55 5.13
CA SER A 103 -2.80 -14.31 5.07
C SER A 103 -3.47 -13.26 4.17
N GLY A 104 -4.05 -13.66 3.05
CA GLY A 104 -4.81 -12.77 2.16
C GLY A 104 -6.02 -12.16 2.86
N PHE A 105 -6.77 -12.98 3.61
CA PHE A 105 -7.90 -12.50 4.40
C PHE A 105 -7.48 -11.53 5.51
N GLU A 106 -6.44 -11.88 6.28
CA GLU A 106 -5.89 -11.02 7.33
C GLU A 106 -5.37 -9.68 6.78
N GLN A 107 -4.69 -9.70 5.63
CA GLN A 107 -4.23 -8.48 4.96
C GLN A 107 -5.42 -7.63 4.46
N THR A 108 -6.45 -8.26 3.90
CA THR A 108 -7.66 -7.54 3.45
C THR A 108 -8.33 -6.84 4.63
N LEU A 109 -8.48 -7.51 5.77
CA LEU A 109 -9.02 -6.91 6.99
C LEU A 109 -8.12 -5.76 7.49
N TYR A 110 -6.81 -5.95 7.50
CA TYR A 110 -5.87 -4.93 7.93
C TYR A 110 -5.95 -3.67 7.04
N TYR A 111 -5.92 -3.83 5.72
CA TYR A 111 -6.07 -2.69 4.80
C TYR A 111 -7.47 -2.07 4.91
N GLY A 112 -8.51 -2.91 5.04
CA GLY A 112 -9.87 -2.44 5.23
C GLY A 112 -10.03 -1.56 6.47
N THR A 113 -9.52 -1.99 7.61
CA THR A 113 -9.55 -1.19 8.85
C THR A 113 -8.71 0.07 8.75
N THR A 114 -7.54 0.00 8.12
CA THR A 114 -6.65 1.16 7.92
C THR A 114 -7.31 2.22 7.04
N ILE A 115 -7.90 1.81 5.92
CA ILE A 115 -8.61 2.71 5.01
C ILE A 115 -9.84 3.30 5.70
N PHE A 116 -10.62 2.48 6.42
CA PHE A 116 -11.79 2.93 7.16
C PHE A 116 -11.44 3.99 8.21
N MET A 117 -10.37 3.76 9.00
CA MET A 117 -9.87 4.75 9.95
C MET A 117 -9.34 6.01 9.25
N GLY A 118 -8.71 5.86 8.09
CA GLY A 118 -8.29 6.98 7.26
C GLY A 118 -9.47 7.86 6.82
N ILE A 119 -10.57 7.23 6.40
CA ILE A 119 -11.81 7.92 6.03
C ILE A 119 -12.40 8.68 7.24
N ILE A 120 -12.47 8.03 8.42
CA ILE A 120 -12.95 8.68 9.64
C ILE A 120 -12.07 9.89 9.99
N ASN A 121 -10.77 9.75 9.95
CA ASN A 121 -9.83 10.84 10.24
C ASN A 121 -9.96 11.98 9.22
N LEU A 122 -10.19 11.67 7.95
CA LEU A 122 -10.45 12.66 6.91
C LEU A 122 -11.71 13.48 7.25
N PHE A 123 -12.82 12.81 7.57
CA PHE A 123 -14.03 13.50 7.99
C PHE A 123 -13.83 14.31 9.28
N ALA A 124 -13.12 13.78 10.27
CA ALA A 124 -12.80 14.50 11.48
C ALA A 124 -11.97 15.77 11.20
N SER A 125 -11.03 15.71 10.25
CA SER A 125 -10.21 16.86 9.86
C SER A 125 -11.01 18.00 9.20
N LEU A 126 -12.11 17.67 8.50
CA LEU A 126 -13.02 18.67 7.94
C LEU A 126 -13.65 19.55 9.04
N PHE A 127 -13.97 18.95 10.20
CA PHE A 127 -14.60 19.67 11.33
C PHE A 127 -13.58 20.33 12.26
N SER A 128 -12.34 19.82 12.30
CA SER A 128 -11.27 20.38 13.16
C SER A 128 -10.43 21.46 12.49
N GLY A 129 -10.70 21.79 11.22
CA GLY A 129 -9.93 22.77 10.45
C GLY A 129 -8.55 22.30 9.99
N GLY A 130 -8.22 21.01 10.18
CA GLY A 130 -6.95 20.41 9.76
C GLY A 130 -7.00 19.78 8.36
N PHE A 131 -8.09 19.96 7.60
CA PHE A 131 -8.22 19.41 6.26
C PHE A 131 -7.30 20.10 5.26
N SER A 132 -6.58 19.30 4.48
CA SER A 132 -5.78 19.76 3.35
C SER A 132 -6.03 18.87 2.14
N LEU A 133 -6.19 19.45 0.96
CA LEU A 133 -6.29 18.70 -0.30
C LEU A 133 -5.07 17.81 -0.53
N ASN A 134 -3.94 18.17 0.10
CA ASN A 134 -2.71 17.38 0.06
C ASN A 134 -2.83 15.99 0.71
N GLN A 135 -3.86 15.75 1.50
CA GLN A 135 -4.13 14.44 2.12
C GLN A 135 -4.86 13.50 1.15
N LEU A 136 -5.40 14.04 0.05
CA LEU A 136 -6.10 13.27 -0.97
C LEU A 136 -5.17 12.99 -2.13
N GLY A 137 -5.05 11.72 -2.49
CA GLY A 137 -4.45 11.33 -3.76
C GLY A 137 -5.51 11.30 -4.85
N GLY A 138 -5.27 11.99 -5.95
CA GLY A 138 -6.14 12.00 -7.11
C GLY A 138 -5.72 11.03 -8.21
N PRO A 139 -6.29 11.17 -9.41
CA PRO A 139 -6.00 10.28 -10.54
C PRO A 139 -4.53 10.21 -10.93
N VAL A 140 -3.79 11.32 -10.79
CA VAL A 140 -2.36 11.37 -11.12
C VAL A 140 -1.54 10.59 -10.09
N ALA A 141 -1.81 10.77 -8.80
CA ALA A 141 -1.16 10.00 -7.74
C ALA A 141 -1.43 8.49 -7.86
N ILE A 142 -2.67 8.10 -8.21
CA ILE A 142 -3.03 6.69 -8.46
C ILE A 142 -2.24 6.14 -9.66
N TYR A 143 -2.09 6.93 -10.73
CA TYR A 143 -1.30 6.53 -11.90
C TYR A 143 0.18 6.32 -11.53
N GLU A 144 0.80 7.24 -10.80
CA GLU A 144 2.20 7.13 -10.36
C GLU A 144 2.42 5.89 -9.50
N MET A 145 1.55 5.67 -8.50
CA MET A 145 1.64 4.49 -7.63
C MET A 145 1.41 3.19 -8.40
N SER A 146 0.50 3.18 -9.38
CA SER A 146 0.24 2.03 -10.24
C SER A 146 1.42 1.73 -11.17
N SER A 147 2.05 2.78 -11.72
CA SER A 147 3.26 2.65 -12.54
C SER A 147 4.43 2.11 -11.72
N ALA A 148 4.64 2.63 -10.51
CA ALA A 148 5.67 2.14 -9.60
C ALA A 148 5.44 0.68 -9.20
N ALA A 149 4.19 0.30 -8.93
CA ALA A 149 3.83 -1.09 -8.63
C ALA A 149 4.11 -2.02 -9.82
N ALA A 150 3.77 -1.58 -11.05
CA ALA A 150 4.02 -2.36 -12.27
C ALA A 150 5.53 -2.55 -12.53
N GLN A 151 6.34 -1.52 -12.28
CA GLN A 151 7.81 -1.60 -12.40
C GLN A 151 8.43 -2.50 -11.32
N SER A 152 7.77 -2.65 -10.17
CA SER A 152 8.23 -3.49 -9.06
C SER A 152 7.87 -4.98 -9.22
N GLY A 153 7.17 -5.37 -10.30
CA GLY A 153 6.86 -6.75 -10.62
C GLY A 153 5.40 -7.16 -10.38
N LEU A 154 5.06 -8.34 -10.89
CA LEU A 154 3.68 -8.85 -10.95
C LEU A 154 3.04 -8.97 -9.55
N ILE A 155 3.77 -9.47 -8.56
CA ILE A 155 3.21 -9.68 -7.20
C ILE A 155 2.86 -8.35 -6.56
N THR A 156 3.72 -7.34 -6.71
CA THR A 156 3.48 -5.99 -6.21
C THR A 156 2.27 -5.34 -6.90
N THR A 157 2.16 -5.54 -8.21
CA THR A 157 1.00 -5.08 -9.01
C THR A 157 -0.30 -5.71 -8.53
N LEU A 158 -0.32 -7.03 -8.29
CA LEU A 158 -1.50 -7.73 -7.79
C LEU A 158 -1.89 -7.26 -6.37
N LYS A 159 -0.91 -7.06 -5.48
CA LYS A 159 -1.15 -6.50 -4.14
C LYS A 159 -1.75 -5.09 -4.23
N TRP A 160 -1.19 -4.23 -5.08
CA TRP A 160 -1.70 -2.88 -5.30
C TRP A 160 -3.14 -2.89 -5.83
N THR A 161 -3.43 -3.74 -6.82
CA THR A 161 -4.79 -3.93 -7.34
C THR A 161 -5.76 -4.38 -6.25
N GLY A 162 -5.33 -5.29 -5.36
CA GLY A 162 -6.13 -5.71 -4.21
C GLY A 162 -6.44 -4.56 -3.25
N ILE A 163 -5.46 -3.72 -2.93
CA ILE A 163 -5.64 -2.52 -2.08
C ILE A 163 -6.62 -1.55 -2.73
N LEU A 164 -6.48 -1.27 -4.03
CA LEU A 164 -7.40 -0.40 -4.77
C LEU A 164 -8.84 -0.95 -4.76
N SER A 165 -9.00 -2.27 -4.91
CA SER A 165 -10.32 -2.92 -4.87
C SER A 165 -10.98 -2.78 -3.50
N VAL A 166 -10.23 -2.99 -2.40
CA VAL A 166 -10.74 -2.79 -1.03
C VAL A 166 -11.10 -1.34 -0.80
N ASN A 167 -10.24 -0.41 -1.24
CA ASN A 167 -10.49 1.03 -1.12
C ASN A 167 -11.77 1.44 -1.86
N LEU A 168 -11.93 1.01 -3.11
CA LEU A 168 -13.13 1.30 -3.92
C LEU A 168 -14.40 0.75 -3.26
N GLY A 169 -14.35 -0.49 -2.73
CA GLY A 169 -15.47 -1.09 -2.01
C GLY A 169 -15.86 -0.28 -0.77
N LEU A 170 -14.89 0.11 0.05
CA LEU A 170 -15.14 0.91 1.26
C LEU A 170 -15.65 2.31 0.93
N MET A 171 -15.07 2.96 -0.08
CA MET A 171 -15.54 4.27 -0.55
C MET A 171 -16.99 4.22 -1.03
N ASN A 172 -17.38 3.16 -1.73
CA ASN A 172 -18.75 2.98 -2.17
C ASN A 172 -19.74 2.74 -1.02
N LEU A 173 -19.28 2.25 0.14
CA LEU A 173 -20.11 2.07 1.35
C LEU A 173 -20.32 3.36 2.16
N ILE A 174 -19.60 4.45 1.83
CA ILE A 174 -19.79 5.75 2.50
C ILE A 174 -21.22 6.24 2.26
N PRO A 175 -21.90 6.81 3.29
CA PRO A 175 -23.28 7.26 3.24
C PRO A 175 -23.49 8.55 2.41
N ILE A 176 -23.01 8.56 1.19
CA ILE A 176 -23.13 9.69 0.24
C ILE A 176 -24.17 9.33 -0.83
N PRO A 177 -25.15 10.19 -1.14
CA PRO A 177 -26.27 9.87 -2.02
C PRO A 177 -25.91 9.40 -3.44
N VAL A 178 -24.70 9.69 -3.92
CA VAL A 178 -24.20 9.26 -5.23
C VAL A 178 -23.64 7.84 -5.21
N LEU A 179 -23.21 7.37 -4.03
CA LEU A 179 -22.58 6.07 -3.80
C LEU A 179 -23.63 5.02 -3.36
N ASP A 180 -23.24 3.75 -3.42
CA ASP A 180 -24.14 2.65 -3.02
C ASP A 180 -24.53 2.72 -1.54
N GLY A 181 -23.62 3.16 -0.66
CA GLY A 181 -23.88 3.40 0.76
C GLY A 181 -25.01 4.40 1.00
N GLY A 182 -25.12 5.45 0.18
CA GLY A 182 -26.24 6.39 0.23
C GLY A 182 -27.57 5.74 -0.15
N ARG A 183 -27.56 4.86 -1.15
CA ARG A 183 -28.77 4.08 -1.52
C ARG A 183 -29.20 3.13 -0.42
N ILE A 184 -28.23 2.46 0.24
CA ILE A 184 -28.51 1.60 1.39
C ILE A 184 -29.21 2.39 2.49
N ILE A 185 -28.77 3.61 2.81
CA ILE A 185 -29.43 4.47 3.80
C ILE A 185 -30.88 4.77 3.40
N PHE A 186 -31.14 5.06 2.14
CA PHE A 186 -32.51 5.30 1.67
C PHE A 186 -33.41 4.06 1.88
N VAL A 187 -32.89 2.86 1.55
CA VAL A 187 -33.62 1.60 1.76
C VAL A 187 -33.85 1.34 3.26
N ILE A 188 -32.86 1.56 4.11
CA ILE A 188 -33.00 1.43 5.57
C ILE A 188 -34.05 2.40 6.11
N TYR A 189 -34.03 3.66 5.65
CA TYR A 189 -35.03 4.66 6.03
C TYR A 189 -36.44 4.20 5.67
N GLU A 190 -36.65 3.74 4.43
CA GLU A 190 -37.96 3.23 3.98
C GLU A 190 -38.43 2.00 4.80
N ALA A 191 -37.48 1.10 5.13
CA ALA A 191 -37.77 -0.08 5.95
C ALA A 191 -38.21 0.28 7.39
N ILE A 192 -37.54 1.26 8.02
CA ILE A 192 -37.82 1.69 9.40
C ILE A 192 -39.11 2.51 9.47
N PHE A 193 -39.22 3.53 8.61
CA PHE A 193 -40.34 4.47 8.67
C PHE A 193 -41.54 4.04 7.87
N LYS A 194 -41.45 2.95 7.10
CA LYS A 194 -42.53 2.40 6.23
C LYS A 194 -43.13 3.47 5.29
N LYS A 195 -42.36 4.47 4.94
CA LYS A 195 -42.73 5.57 4.04
C LYS A 195 -41.67 5.74 2.95
N PRO A 196 -42.10 5.82 1.67
CA PRO A 196 -41.15 6.07 0.59
C PRO A 196 -40.53 7.46 0.72
N ILE A 197 -39.24 7.57 0.41
CA ILE A 197 -38.56 8.85 0.33
C ILE A 197 -39.12 9.65 -0.87
N ASN A 198 -39.20 10.94 -0.71
CA ASN A 198 -39.61 11.83 -1.80
C ASN A 198 -38.59 11.73 -2.96
N LYS A 199 -39.05 11.14 -4.08
CA LYS A 199 -38.20 10.90 -5.27
C LYS A 199 -37.54 12.19 -5.81
N LYS A 200 -38.21 13.35 -5.70
CA LYS A 200 -37.63 14.64 -6.10
C LYS A 200 -36.48 15.05 -5.18
N ALA A 201 -36.66 14.90 -3.85
CA ALA A 201 -35.61 15.20 -2.88
C ALA A 201 -34.40 14.28 -3.08
N GLN A 202 -34.63 12.98 -3.26
CA GLN A 202 -33.55 12.01 -3.56
C GLN A 202 -32.80 12.40 -4.85
N TYR A 203 -33.51 12.77 -5.91
CA TYR A 203 -32.92 13.20 -7.17
C TYR A 203 -32.04 14.44 -6.99
N TYR A 204 -32.55 15.50 -6.36
CA TYR A 204 -31.78 16.72 -6.15
C TYR A 204 -30.56 16.50 -5.24
N LEU A 205 -30.67 15.70 -4.19
CA LEU A 205 -29.55 15.32 -3.36
C LEU A 205 -28.48 14.59 -4.18
N THR A 206 -28.88 13.58 -4.95
CA THR A 206 -27.94 12.82 -5.78
C THR A 206 -27.23 13.71 -6.79
N VAL A 207 -27.95 14.60 -7.47
CA VAL A 207 -27.36 15.55 -8.44
C VAL A 207 -26.40 16.54 -7.75
N ALA A 208 -26.81 17.11 -6.61
CA ALA A 208 -25.97 18.07 -5.87
C ALA A 208 -24.67 17.43 -5.39
N PHE A 209 -24.74 16.23 -4.79
CA PHE A 209 -23.54 15.49 -4.38
C PHE A 209 -22.72 15.02 -5.58
N GLY A 210 -23.35 14.66 -6.71
CA GLY A 210 -22.63 14.31 -7.93
C GLY A 210 -21.80 15.48 -8.45
N LEU A 211 -22.37 16.67 -8.51
CA LEU A 211 -21.66 17.89 -8.90
C LEU A 211 -20.52 18.21 -7.92
N LEU A 212 -20.77 18.08 -6.62
CA LEU A 212 -19.74 18.26 -5.59
C LEU A 212 -18.57 17.28 -5.78
N MET A 213 -18.85 16.00 -6.08
CA MET A 213 -17.81 14.99 -6.33
C MET A 213 -16.99 15.31 -7.58
N VAL A 214 -17.64 15.78 -8.65
CA VAL A 214 -16.92 16.21 -9.87
C VAL A 214 -16.04 17.42 -9.57
N ALA A 215 -16.54 18.41 -8.83
CA ALA A 215 -15.75 19.59 -8.45
C ALA A 215 -14.55 19.19 -7.57
N LEU A 216 -14.76 18.29 -6.60
CA LEU A 216 -13.68 17.78 -5.74
C LEU A 216 -12.65 17.02 -6.57
N MET A 217 -13.07 16.15 -7.49
CA MET A 217 -12.16 15.42 -8.37
C MET A 217 -11.29 16.37 -9.20
N LEU A 218 -11.88 17.43 -9.76
CA LEU A 218 -11.13 18.45 -10.52
C LEU A 218 -10.13 19.20 -9.61
N ALA A 219 -10.55 19.58 -8.40
CA ALA A 219 -9.69 20.27 -7.45
C ALA A 219 -8.49 19.40 -7.01
N VAL A 220 -8.74 18.11 -6.71
CA VAL A 220 -7.68 17.16 -6.33
C VAL A 220 -6.75 16.87 -7.51
N THR A 221 -7.29 16.70 -8.73
CA THR A 221 -6.47 16.52 -9.92
C THR A 221 -5.58 17.73 -10.19
N TRP A 222 -6.12 18.93 -10.03
CA TRP A 222 -5.35 20.17 -10.15
C TRP A 222 -4.22 20.23 -9.12
N ASN A 223 -4.52 19.90 -7.87
CA ASN A 223 -3.53 19.83 -6.80
C ASN A 223 -2.44 18.78 -7.06
N ASP A 224 -2.80 17.60 -7.61
CA ASP A 224 -1.84 16.57 -8.00
C ASP A 224 -0.88 17.09 -9.09
N ILE A 225 -1.42 17.78 -10.10
CA ILE A 225 -0.62 18.36 -11.20
C ILE A 225 0.36 19.40 -10.65
N GLN A 226 -0.09 20.26 -9.72
CA GLN A 226 0.80 21.25 -9.09
C GLN A 226 1.97 20.65 -8.29
N ARG A 227 1.82 19.41 -7.82
CA ARG A 227 2.90 18.69 -7.10
C ARG A 227 3.98 18.13 -8.03
N LEU A 228 3.71 18.04 -9.34
CA LEU A 228 4.67 17.56 -10.33
C LEU A 228 5.66 18.64 -10.80
N PHE A 229 5.34 19.91 -10.53
CA PHE A 229 6.13 21.09 -10.89
C PHE A 229 6.63 21.83 -9.66
#